data_80c8c5ed322daffcc3e15560093ce14f
#
_entry.id   80c8c5ed322daffcc3e15560093ce14f
#
_cell.length_a   1.000
_cell.length_b   1.000
_cell.length_c   1.000
_cell.angle_alpha   90.00
_cell.angle_beta   90.00
_cell.angle_gamma   90.00
#
_symmetry.space_group_name_H-M   'P 1'
#
loop_
_entity.id
_entity.type
_entity.pdbx_description
1 polymer ?
#
loop_
_entity_poly.entity_id
_entity_poly.type
_entity_poly.pdbx_seq_one_letter_code
_entity_poly.pdbx_strand_id
1 'polypeptide(L)'
;MMHTRIIVILGIMTNKALFFDIDGTLISFNTHRIPQSTVSALTAAKANGAKVFISTGRPMPFIFHLNEIEHLIDGYITTNGGYCFIGNETVYCHPIAKPDAEVLIDYCRQVDCSAFVVGKETIALVNHKQVVDDVFGSILDVDDFNCDTLAHVMQQDILQITAFLSQEQENAIMPTVPGCIGGR
;
A
#
# COMPACT_ATOMS: atom_id res chain seq x y z
N MET A 1 -20.81 -62.68 4.39
CA MET A 1 -19.66 -61.76 4.48
C MET A 1 -20.10 -60.40 3.96
N MET A 2 -20.32 -59.42 4.86
CA MET A 2 -20.63 -58.05 4.48
C MET A 2 -19.33 -57.34 4.10
N HIS A 3 -19.21 -56.88 2.86
CA HIS A 3 -18.08 -56.09 2.41
C HIS A 3 -18.31 -54.63 2.80
N THR A 4 -17.65 -54.17 3.82
CA THR A 4 -17.63 -52.74 4.21
C THR A 4 -16.80 -51.96 3.18
N ARG A 5 -17.46 -51.10 2.37
CA ARG A 5 -16.76 -50.17 1.48
C ARG A 5 -16.44 -48.91 2.24
N ILE A 6 -15.15 -48.59 2.38
CA ILE A 6 -14.69 -47.28 2.87
C ILE A 6 -14.68 -46.32 1.69
N ILE A 7 -15.54 -45.31 1.70
CA ILE A 7 -15.54 -44.23 0.72
C ILE A 7 -14.77 -43.09 1.38
N VAL A 8 -13.56 -42.77 0.89
CA VAL A 8 -12.82 -41.58 1.27
C VAL A 8 -13.24 -40.47 0.32
N ILE A 9 -14.01 -39.50 0.81
CA ILE A 9 -14.36 -38.29 0.07
C ILE A 9 -13.26 -37.29 0.38
N LEU A 10 -12.31 -37.13 -0.55
CA LEU A 10 -11.35 -36.02 -0.54
C LEU A 10 -12.06 -34.77 -1.07
N GLY A 11 -12.45 -33.88 -0.17
CA GLY A 11 -12.91 -32.54 -0.53
C GLY A 11 -11.77 -31.80 -1.21
N ILE A 12 -11.94 -31.38 -2.46
CA ILE A 12 -11.03 -30.43 -3.10
C ILE A 12 -11.27 -29.12 -2.41
N MET A 13 -10.39 -28.75 -1.48
CA MET A 13 -10.36 -27.41 -0.89
C MET A 13 -9.84 -26.46 -1.98
N THR A 14 -10.75 -25.83 -2.72
CA THR A 14 -10.39 -24.72 -3.60
C THR A 14 -10.13 -23.50 -2.73
N ASN A 15 -8.87 -23.26 -2.37
CA ASN A 15 -8.48 -22.01 -1.72
C ASN A 15 -8.75 -20.87 -2.70
N LYS A 16 -9.75 -20.04 -2.41
CA LYS A 16 -10.02 -18.81 -3.16
C LYS A 16 -9.26 -17.67 -2.52
N ALA A 17 -8.55 -16.89 -3.32
CA ALA A 17 -7.95 -15.63 -2.91
C ALA A 17 -8.80 -14.48 -3.47
N LEU A 18 -9.17 -13.56 -2.59
CA LEU A 18 -9.94 -12.36 -2.90
C LEU A 18 -9.04 -11.15 -2.67
N PHE A 19 -8.92 -10.31 -3.68
CA PHE A 19 -8.09 -9.11 -3.63
C PHE A 19 -8.99 -7.89 -3.71
N PHE A 20 -8.81 -6.95 -2.79
CA PHE A 20 -9.62 -5.74 -2.71
C PHE A 20 -8.71 -4.50 -2.67
N ASP A 21 -9.07 -3.51 -3.47
CA ASP A 21 -8.54 -2.16 -3.31
C ASP A 21 -9.25 -1.45 -2.15
N ILE A 22 -8.63 -0.41 -1.61
CA ILE A 22 -9.14 0.37 -0.49
C ILE A 22 -10.07 1.47 -1.00
N ASP A 23 -9.53 2.36 -1.81
CA ASP A 23 -10.13 3.65 -2.16
C ASP A 23 -11.27 3.49 -3.17
N GLY A 24 -12.48 3.83 -2.76
CA GLY A 24 -13.66 3.66 -3.61
C GLY A 24 -14.13 2.21 -3.77
N THR A 25 -13.45 1.23 -3.14
CA THR A 25 -13.82 -0.19 -3.16
C THR A 25 -14.26 -0.66 -1.77
N LEU A 26 -13.35 -0.76 -0.81
CA LEU A 26 -13.70 -1.10 0.58
C LEU A 26 -14.16 0.12 1.35
N ILE A 27 -13.51 1.25 1.15
CA ILE A 27 -13.80 2.51 1.81
C ILE A 27 -14.45 3.45 0.79
N SER A 28 -15.64 3.94 1.13
CA SER A 28 -16.33 4.95 0.32
C SER A 28 -15.67 6.33 0.49
N PHE A 29 -15.42 7.06 -0.58
CA PHE A 29 -14.93 8.44 -0.54
C PHE A 29 -15.88 9.42 0.19
N ASN A 30 -17.17 9.07 0.33
CA ASN A 30 -18.14 9.95 0.98
C ASN A 30 -18.24 9.75 2.49
N THR A 31 -17.98 8.53 2.98
CA THR A 31 -18.18 8.18 4.39
C THR A 31 -16.90 7.81 5.12
N HIS A 32 -15.81 7.58 4.39
CA HIS A 32 -14.52 7.10 4.88
C HIS A 32 -14.64 5.86 5.78
N ARG A 33 -15.67 5.02 5.53
CA ARG A 33 -15.99 3.82 6.32
C ARG A 33 -16.27 2.63 5.43
N ILE A 34 -16.06 1.45 6.00
CA ILE A 34 -16.43 0.17 5.41
C ILE A 34 -17.91 -0.10 5.73
N PRO A 35 -18.77 -0.36 4.73
CA PRO A 35 -20.16 -0.72 4.99
C PRO A 35 -20.27 -2.02 5.80
N GLN A 36 -21.21 -2.11 6.74
CA GLN A 36 -21.43 -3.31 7.54
C GLN A 36 -21.74 -4.55 6.68
N SER A 37 -22.38 -4.36 5.52
CA SER A 37 -22.63 -5.43 4.55
C SER A 37 -21.32 -6.02 4.00
N THR A 38 -20.30 -5.19 3.77
CA THR A 38 -18.96 -5.62 3.33
C THR A 38 -18.27 -6.42 4.43
N VAL A 39 -18.28 -5.95 5.68
CA VAL A 39 -17.72 -6.68 6.83
C VAL A 39 -18.38 -8.07 6.95
N SER A 40 -19.71 -8.13 6.86
CA SER A 40 -20.46 -9.38 6.93
C SER A 40 -20.12 -10.34 5.76
N ALA A 41 -19.98 -9.80 4.55
CA ALA A 41 -19.63 -10.59 3.36
C ALA A 41 -18.21 -11.17 3.44
N LEU A 42 -17.23 -10.37 3.90
CA LEU A 42 -15.86 -10.83 4.11
C LEU A 42 -15.77 -11.88 5.20
N THR A 43 -16.50 -11.69 6.30
CA THR A 43 -16.59 -12.69 7.39
C THR A 43 -17.14 -14.03 6.86
N ALA A 44 -18.21 -13.98 6.07
CA ALA A 44 -18.78 -15.19 5.47
C ALA A 44 -17.82 -15.84 4.46
N ALA A 45 -17.10 -15.06 3.65
CA ALA A 45 -16.10 -15.56 2.72
C ALA A 45 -14.95 -16.28 3.47
N LYS A 46 -14.45 -15.69 4.55
CA LYS A 46 -13.43 -16.30 5.43
C LYS A 46 -13.93 -17.61 6.04
N ALA A 47 -15.17 -17.65 6.55
CA ALA A 47 -15.77 -18.86 7.12
C ALA A 47 -15.88 -19.99 6.07
N ASN A 48 -15.98 -19.66 4.77
CA ASN A 48 -15.98 -20.58 3.65
C ASN A 48 -14.57 -20.89 3.08
N GLY A 49 -13.50 -20.53 3.80
CA GLY A 49 -12.13 -20.88 3.46
C GLY A 49 -11.45 -19.94 2.45
N ALA A 50 -12.06 -18.78 2.13
CA ALA A 50 -11.39 -17.79 1.29
C ALA A 50 -10.26 -17.08 2.04
N LYS A 51 -9.23 -16.68 1.30
CA LYS A 51 -8.17 -15.78 1.76
C LYS A 51 -8.46 -14.36 1.27
N VAL A 52 -8.24 -13.37 2.13
CA VAL A 52 -8.53 -11.96 1.84
C VAL A 52 -7.23 -11.18 1.82
N PHE A 53 -7.02 -10.46 0.73
CA PHE A 53 -5.83 -9.64 0.51
C PHE A 53 -6.23 -8.20 0.17
N ILE A 54 -5.48 -7.25 0.69
CA ILE A 54 -5.57 -5.85 0.27
C ILE A 54 -4.57 -5.65 -0.88
N SER A 55 -5.00 -4.98 -1.95
CA SER A 55 -4.17 -4.60 -3.10
C SER A 55 -4.37 -3.13 -3.38
N THR A 56 -3.40 -2.29 -3.01
CA THR A 56 -3.54 -0.84 -3.00
C THR A 56 -2.26 -0.14 -3.46
N GLY A 57 -2.42 1.08 -3.99
CA GLY A 57 -1.30 2.00 -4.21
C GLY A 57 -0.76 2.61 -2.92
N ARG A 58 -1.52 2.58 -1.82
CA ARG A 58 -1.08 3.12 -0.55
C ARG A 58 0.10 2.34 0.01
N PRO A 59 1.13 3.00 0.57
CA PRO A 59 2.11 2.36 1.42
C PRO A 59 1.52 2.04 2.79
N MET A 60 2.14 1.12 3.53
CA MET A 60 1.66 0.69 4.85
C MET A 60 1.37 1.85 5.82
N PRO A 61 2.23 2.88 5.96
CA PRO A 61 1.95 4.01 6.84
C PRO A 61 0.70 4.83 6.47
N PHE A 62 0.16 4.66 5.25
CA PHE A 62 -1.06 5.33 4.79
C PHE A 62 -2.29 4.42 4.75
N ILE A 63 -2.20 3.22 5.31
CA ILE A 63 -3.35 2.31 5.42
C ILE A 63 -4.08 2.60 6.73
N PHE A 64 -5.18 3.33 6.62
CA PHE A 64 -6.06 3.70 7.72
C PHE A 64 -7.47 3.16 7.50
N HIS A 65 -8.30 3.17 8.56
CA HIS A 65 -9.74 2.86 8.52
C HIS A 65 -10.09 1.41 8.13
N LEU A 66 -9.15 0.45 8.30
CA LEU A 66 -9.42 -0.98 8.08
C LEU A 66 -9.69 -1.76 9.38
N ASN A 67 -9.77 -1.09 10.54
CA ASN A 67 -9.85 -1.72 11.87
C ASN A 67 -10.98 -2.77 11.97
N GLU A 68 -12.12 -2.52 11.28
CA GLU A 68 -13.29 -3.41 11.31
C GLU A 68 -13.04 -4.75 10.62
N ILE A 69 -12.09 -4.81 9.66
CA ILE A 69 -11.78 -6.01 8.87
C ILE A 69 -10.33 -6.48 9.00
N GLU A 70 -9.48 -5.80 9.75
CA GLU A 70 -8.06 -6.11 9.88
C GLU A 70 -7.82 -7.58 10.25
N HIS A 71 -8.62 -8.11 11.16
CA HIS A 71 -8.58 -9.51 11.60
C HIS A 71 -8.99 -10.53 10.53
N LEU A 72 -9.56 -10.08 9.42
CA LEU A 72 -9.95 -10.92 8.27
C LEU A 72 -8.88 -10.95 7.17
N ILE A 73 -7.92 -10.01 7.21
CA ILE A 73 -6.91 -9.82 6.16
C ILE A 73 -5.79 -10.84 6.34
N ASP A 74 -5.45 -11.57 5.29
CA ASP A 74 -4.34 -12.54 5.28
C ASP A 74 -3.03 -11.92 4.81
N GLY A 75 -3.07 -10.86 3.98
CA GLY A 75 -1.87 -10.21 3.48
C GLY A 75 -2.16 -8.96 2.66
N TYR A 76 -1.09 -8.31 2.25
CA TYR A 76 -1.13 -7.01 1.59
C TYR A 76 -0.23 -6.98 0.36
N ILE A 77 -0.69 -6.29 -0.67
CA ILE A 77 0.04 -5.81 -1.83
C ILE A 77 -0.04 -4.29 -1.76
N THR A 78 1.07 -3.63 -1.45
CA THR A 78 1.14 -2.17 -1.22
C THR A 78 2.06 -1.50 -2.22
N THR A 79 2.10 -0.16 -2.23
CA THR A 79 3.00 0.62 -3.11
C THR A 79 2.91 0.18 -4.57
N ASN A 80 1.68 0.01 -5.10
CA ASN A 80 1.41 -0.46 -6.47
C ASN A 80 2.12 -1.80 -6.82
N GLY A 81 2.24 -2.71 -5.85
CA GLY A 81 2.90 -4.00 -6.01
C GLY A 81 4.39 -4.01 -5.65
N GLY A 82 4.96 -2.88 -5.24
CA GLY A 82 6.36 -2.78 -4.82
C GLY A 82 6.69 -3.54 -3.54
N TYR A 83 5.69 -3.76 -2.67
CA TYR A 83 5.84 -4.51 -1.44
C TYR A 83 4.64 -5.41 -1.18
N CYS A 84 4.91 -6.72 -1.02
CA CYS A 84 3.88 -7.73 -0.78
C CYS A 84 4.27 -8.61 0.42
N PHE A 85 3.32 -8.88 1.33
CA PHE A 85 3.58 -9.72 2.49
C PHE A 85 2.32 -10.46 2.97
N ILE A 86 2.52 -11.58 3.66
CA ILE A 86 1.48 -12.40 4.27
C ILE A 86 1.82 -12.55 5.76
N GLY A 87 0.95 -12.06 6.64
CA GLY A 87 1.30 -11.93 8.05
C GLY A 87 2.60 -11.13 8.21
N ASN A 88 3.64 -11.73 8.77
CA ASN A 88 4.97 -11.10 8.95
C ASN A 88 5.99 -11.51 7.88
N GLU A 89 5.60 -12.33 6.90
CA GLU A 89 6.50 -12.84 5.87
C GLU A 89 6.46 -11.95 4.63
N THR A 90 7.61 -11.37 4.26
CA THR A 90 7.76 -10.64 2.99
C THR A 90 7.77 -11.64 1.83
N VAL A 91 6.80 -11.55 0.94
CA VAL A 91 6.68 -12.36 -0.28
C VAL A 91 7.45 -11.71 -1.43
N TYR A 92 7.37 -10.40 -1.54
CA TYR A 92 8.05 -9.61 -2.56
C TYR A 92 8.36 -8.21 -2.05
N CYS A 93 9.55 -7.70 -2.38
CA CYS A 93 9.96 -6.33 -2.09
C CYS A 93 10.88 -5.87 -3.20
N HIS A 94 10.57 -4.74 -3.82
CA HIS A 94 11.37 -4.12 -4.86
C HIS A 94 11.63 -2.66 -4.52
N PRO A 95 12.68 -2.38 -3.73
CA PRO A 95 13.00 -1.01 -3.33
C PRO A 95 13.65 -0.23 -4.48
N ILE A 96 13.50 1.08 -4.42
CA ILE A 96 14.26 2.04 -5.23
C ILE A 96 15.72 1.95 -4.80
N ALA A 97 16.64 1.91 -5.76
CA ALA A 97 18.06 1.94 -5.46
C ALA A 97 18.41 3.24 -4.69
N LYS A 98 19.18 3.12 -3.62
CA LYS A 98 19.52 4.30 -2.79
C LYS A 98 20.08 5.48 -3.56
N PRO A 99 21.01 5.30 -4.54
CA PRO A 99 21.48 6.43 -5.34
C PRO A 99 20.35 7.13 -6.13
N ASP A 100 19.39 6.36 -6.68
CA ASP A 100 18.25 6.93 -7.40
C ASP A 100 17.31 7.69 -6.46
N ALA A 101 17.07 7.14 -5.26
CA ALA A 101 16.29 7.83 -4.24
C ALA A 101 16.93 9.15 -3.80
N GLU A 102 18.26 9.18 -3.60
CA GLU A 102 19.02 10.40 -3.27
C GLU A 102 18.90 11.45 -4.38
N VAL A 103 19.04 11.04 -5.65
CA VAL A 103 18.88 11.92 -6.81
C VAL A 103 17.47 12.53 -6.86
N LEU A 104 16.43 11.73 -6.65
CA LEU A 104 15.04 12.21 -6.63
C LEU A 104 14.78 13.17 -5.48
N ILE A 105 15.27 12.88 -4.28
CA ILE A 105 15.11 13.73 -3.09
C ILE A 105 15.82 15.06 -3.27
N ASP A 106 17.06 15.04 -3.77
CA ASP A 106 17.84 16.26 -4.00
C ASP A 106 17.21 17.11 -5.11
N TYR A 107 16.67 16.48 -6.15
CA TYR A 107 15.91 17.20 -7.16
C TYR A 107 14.66 17.86 -6.57
N CYS A 108 13.88 17.17 -5.74
CA CYS A 108 12.72 17.74 -5.07
C CYS A 108 13.10 18.98 -4.20
N ARG A 109 14.24 18.93 -3.53
CA ARG A 109 14.77 20.06 -2.78
C ARG A 109 15.18 21.22 -3.69
N GLN A 110 15.85 20.91 -4.81
CA GLN A 110 16.33 21.91 -5.78
C GLN A 110 15.18 22.68 -6.44
N VAL A 111 14.11 21.98 -6.84
CA VAL A 111 12.94 22.61 -7.47
C VAL A 111 11.88 23.03 -6.44
N ASP A 112 12.20 22.90 -5.16
CA ASP A 112 11.31 23.24 -4.04
C ASP A 112 9.91 22.61 -4.16
N CYS A 113 9.82 21.32 -4.50
CA CYS A 113 8.58 20.59 -4.48
C CYS A 113 8.43 19.73 -3.20
N SER A 114 7.20 19.47 -2.80
CA SER A 114 6.92 18.53 -1.71
C SER A 114 7.06 17.10 -2.19
N ALA A 115 7.58 16.21 -1.33
CA ALA A 115 7.63 14.78 -1.61
C ALA A 115 7.54 13.94 -0.35
N PHE A 116 6.70 12.89 -0.38
CA PHE A 116 6.78 11.80 0.58
C PHE A 116 7.86 10.81 0.15
N VAL A 117 8.78 10.52 1.04
CA VAL A 117 9.74 9.43 0.92
C VAL A 117 9.24 8.28 1.78
N VAL A 118 8.90 7.18 1.15
CA VAL A 118 8.25 6.04 1.78
C VAL A 118 9.27 4.94 2.01
N GLY A 119 9.61 4.72 3.27
CA GLY A 119 10.35 3.56 3.73
C GLY A 119 9.42 2.35 3.94
N LYS A 120 10.02 1.22 4.24
CA LYS A 120 9.26 -0.01 4.54
C LYS A 120 8.37 0.13 5.77
N GLU A 121 8.80 0.88 6.78
CA GLU A 121 8.13 0.98 8.09
C GLU A 121 7.56 2.37 8.33
N THR A 122 8.26 3.42 7.89
CA THR A 122 7.90 4.82 8.15
C THR A 122 8.02 5.67 6.88
N ILE A 123 7.55 6.91 6.98
CA ILE A 123 7.60 7.90 5.91
C ILE A 123 8.31 9.16 6.37
N ALA A 124 8.89 9.90 5.43
CA ALA A 124 9.35 11.27 5.66
C ALA A 124 8.73 12.21 4.64
N LEU A 125 8.53 13.46 5.03
CA LEU A 125 8.04 14.53 4.16
C LEU A 125 9.15 15.55 3.92
N VAL A 126 9.48 15.74 2.65
CA VAL A 126 10.46 16.76 2.20
C VAL A 126 9.68 17.97 1.70
N ASN A 127 10.11 19.17 2.08
CA ASN A 127 9.54 20.46 1.68
C ASN A 127 8.01 20.51 1.84
N HIS A 128 7.52 20.35 3.08
CA HIS A 128 6.08 20.39 3.38
C HIS A 128 5.44 21.69 2.85
N LYS A 129 4.38 21.57 2.05
CA LYS A 129 3.57 22.67 1.52
C LYS A 129 2.10 22.35 1.68
N GLN A 130 1.26 23.37 1.73
CA GLN A 130 -0.20 23.24 1.89
C GLN A 130 -0.84 22.26 0.90
N VAL A 131 -0.31 22.14 -0.32
CA VAL A 131 -0.82 21.19 -1.32
C VAL A 131 -0.80 19.74 -0.84
N VAL A 132 0.12 19.39 0.06
CA VAL A 132 0.17 18.04 0.66
C VAL A 132 -1.06 17.81 1.53
N ASP A 133 -1.36 18.77 2.40
CA ASP A 133 -2.51 18.71 3.30
C ASP A 133 -3.82 18.74 2.52
N ASP A 134 -3.92 19.59 1.50
CA ASP A 134 -5.11 19.71 0.65
C ASP A 134 -5.40 18.41 -0.12
N VAL A 135 -4.37 17.73 -0.63
CA VAL A 135 -4.53 16.50 -1.43
C VAL A 135 -4.62 15.27 -0.52
N PHE A 136 -3.56 15.02 0.26
CA PHE A 136 -3.48 13.78 1.03
C PHE A 136 -4.31 13.80 2.30
N GLY A 137 -4.40 14.95 2.99
CA GLY A 137 -5.26 15.10 4.16
C GLY A 137 -6.72 14.81 3.80
N SER A 138 -7.20 15.34 2.67
CA SER A 138 -8.55 15.12 2.18
C SER A 138 -8.78 13.67 1.71
N ILE A 139 -7.82 13.06 1.00
CA ILE A 139 -7.96 11.68 0.48
C ILE A 139 -7.92 10.66 1.63
N LEU A 140 -7.00 10.85 2.58
CA LEU A 140 -6.74 9.91 3.66
C LEU A 140 -7.62 10.17 4.89
N ASP A 141 -8.31 11.31 4.96
CA ASP A 141 -9.09 11.76 6.12
C ASP A 141 -8.22 11.81 7.39
N VAL A 142 -7.07 12.47 7.29
CA VAL A 142 -6.10 12.62 8.38
C VAL A 142 -5.62 14.07 8.49
N ASP A 143 -5.38 14.52 9.72
CA ASP A 143 -4.85 15.86 10.03
C ASP A 143 -3.31 15.87 10.13
N ASP A 144 -2.69 14.70 10.35
CA ASP A 144 -1.24 14.55 10.49
C ASP A 144 -0.79 13.22 9.88
N PHE A 145 0.31 13.27 9.12
CA PHE A 145 0.90 12.10 8.45
C PHE A 145 1.88 11.32 9.32
N ASN A 146 2.13 11.76 10.56
CA ASN A 146 3.07 11.13 11.49
C ASN A 146 4.43 10.81 10.82
N CYS A 147 5.03 11.81 10.19
CA CYS A 147 6.29 11.67 9.47
C CYS A 147 7.48 11.55 10.42
N ASP A 148 8.41 10.68 10.06
CA ASP A 148 9.72 10.54 10.70
C ASP A 148 10.75 11.47 10.04
N THR A 149 11.97 11.48 10.55
CA THR A 149 13.07 12.20 9.92
C THR A 149 13.49 11.51 8.62
N LEU A 150 13.85 12.29 7.60
CA LEU A 150 14.37 11.73 6.36
C LEU A 150 15.62 10.87 6.58
N ALA A 151 16.48 11.24 7.53
CA ALA A 151 17.68 10.47 7.86
C ALA A 151 17.36 9.06 8.39
N HIS A 152 16.28 8.90 9.16
CA HIS A 152 15.82 7.60 9.62
C HIS A 152 15.18 6.78 8.49
N VAL A 153 14.31 7.41 7.70
CA VAL A 153 13.66 6.72 6.57
C VAL A 153 14.68 6.23 5.54
N MET A 154 15.74 7.00 5.27
CA MET A 154 16.81 6.62 4.32
C MET A 154 17.69 5.44 4.81
N GLN A 155 17.53 4.99 6.05
CA GLN A 155 18.17 3.75 6.55
C GLN A 155 17.37 2.49 6.17
N GLN A 156 16.13 2.64 5.76
CA GLN A 156 15.23 1.57 5.34
C GLN A 156 15.35 1.29 3.83
N ASP A 157 14.66 0.26 3.37
CA ASP A 157 14.35 0.07 1.96
C ASP A 157 13.34 1.14 1.53
N ILE A 158 13.70 1.98 0.57
CA ILE A 158 12.81 3.02 0.04
C ILE A 158 11.92 2.38 -1.03
N LEU A 159 10.62 2.35 -0.76
CA LEU A 159 9.65 1.65 -1.60
C LEU A 159 9.01 2.57 -2.65
N GLN A 160 8.85 3.85 -2.31
CA GLN A 160 8.17 4.82 -3.16
C GLN A 160 8.63 6.24 -2.83
N ILE A 161 8.63 7.11 -3.84
CA ILE A 161 8.73 8.56 -3.66
C ILE A 161 7.53 9.18 -4.38
N THR A 162 6.67 9.86 -3.62
CA THR A 162 5.50 10.57 -4.16
C THR A 162 5.77 12.06 -4.14
N ALA A 163 6.09 12.63 -5.30
CA ALA A 163 6.49 14.02 -5.44
C ALA A 163 5.45 14.83 -6.21
N PHE A 164 5.25 16.08 -5.77
CA PHE A 164 4.34 17.05 -6.42
C PHE A 164 5.10 17.83 -7.51
N LEU A 165 5.32 17.18 -8.64
CA LEU A 165 6.07 17.73 -9.78
C LEU A 165 5.14 18.23 -10.88
N SER A 166 5.58 19.29 -11.60
CA SER A 166 5.00 19.63 -12.89
C SER A 166 5.43 18.59 -13.95
N GLN A 167 4.70 18.54 -15.08
CA GLN A 167 5.08 17.65 -16.19
C GLN A 167 6.49 17.94 -16.72
N GLU A 168 6.90 19.21 -16.74
CA GLU A 168 8.25 19.61 -17.17
C GLU A 168 9.31 19.07 -16.21
N GLN A 169 9.09 19.22 -14.90
CA GLN A 169 9.97 18.71 -13.85
C GLN A 169 10.07 17.18 -13.87
N GLU A 170 8.94 16.47 -14.04
CA GLU A 170 8.92 15.02 -14.21
C GLU A 170 9.75 14.58 -15.43
N ASN A 171 9.52 15.23 -16.58
CA ASN A 171 10.25 14.91 -17.82
C ASN A 171 11.76 15.19 -17.69
N ALA A 172 12.16 16.15 -16.85
CA ALA A 172 13.57 16.46 -16.62
C ALA A 172 14.26 15.41 -15.73
N ILE A 173 13.60 14.93 -14.68
CA ILE A 173 14.25 14.04 -13.70
C ILE A 173 14.19 12.56 -14.09
N MET A 174 13.10 12.07 -14.68
CA MET A 174 12.93 10.64 -14.96
C MET A 174 14.03 10.00 -15.79
N PRO A 175 14.63 10.65 -16.79
CA PRO A 175 15.77 10.08 -17.54
C PRO A 175 17.04 9.88 -16.70
N THR A 176 17.16 10.55 -15.54
CA THR A 176 18.34 10.43 -14.68
C THR A 176 18.27 9.29 -13.68
N VAL A 177 17.09 8.68 -13.52
CA VAL A 177 16.79 7.57 -12.61
C VAL A 177 16.17 6.39 -13.38
N PRO A 178 16.93 5.72 -14.28
CA PRO A 178 16.38 4.71 -15.19
C PRO A 178 15.85 3.46 -14.50
N GLY A 179 16.18 3.25 -13.20
CA GLY A 179 15.63 2.18 -12.37
C GLY A 179 14.25 2.48 -11.80
N CYS A 180 13.73 3.71 -11.99
CA CYS A 180 12.44 4.13 -11.47
C CYS A 180 11.37 4.15 -12.57
N ILE A 181 10.14 3.82 -12.20
CA ILE A 181 8.97 3.93 -13.07
C ILE A 181 8.11 5.07 -12.54
N GLY A 182 7.88 6.09 -13.35
CA GLY A 182 6.92 7.16 -13.07
C GLY A 182 5.49 6.67 -13.31
N GLY A 183 4.57 7.12 -12.44
CA GLY A 183 3.12 6.85 -12.56
C GLY A 183 2.33 8.01 -11.93
N ARG A 184 1.08 8.20 -12.39
CA ARG A 184 0.16 9.23 -11.88
C ARG A 184 -1.06 8.60 -11.27
#